data_638b691b7e254088c637d15064679229
#
_entry.id   638b691b7e254088c637d15064679229
#
_cell.length_a   1.000
_cell.length_b   1.000
_cell.length_c   1.000
_cell.angle_alpha   90.00
_cell.angle_beta   90.00
_cell.angle_gamma   90.00
#
_symmetry.space_group_name_H-M   'P 1'
#
loop_
_entity.id
_entity.type
_entity.pdbx_description
1 polymer ?
#
loop_
_entity_poly.entity_id
_entity_poly.type
_entity_poly.pdbx_seq_one_letter_code
_entity_poly.pdbx_strand_id
1 'polypeptide(L)'
;KTDFIIIAVPTPIDKKNKPNLRLLIDASKEVSKILKEGNIIIYESTVYPGCTEEVCVPVLEKFSGLKFNKNFYCGYSPERINPGDQKRKLSNVIKVTSGSTKLIARKIDKLYKSIIKAGTHLAPSIRTAEAAKVIENIQRDLNIALINELAMLFDRLNLNTSEVLKAAGTKWNFHSYKPGLVGGHCISVDPYYLTYKAIKKKFNPQMILSGRKTNNSVPKFIANKIKDRLNNKRSKILILGFTFKENCPDFRNSKIVDLTKELKNNKVYIYDPLVNINEVKIKYKLNFLKSITNKKFDVIILAVTHDVFRSYLKNKVFDNLKVDGFIYDVKSYFKPNGRIISF
;
A
#
# COMPACT_ATOMS: atom_id res chain seq x y z
N LYS A 1 32.81 18.31 2.35
CA LYS A 1 32.59 18.19 0.91
C LYS A 1 31.65 17.01 0.69
N THR A 2 30.45 17.24 0.13
CA THR A 2 29.43 16.19 -0.07
C THR A 2 29.54 15.69 -1.52
N ASP A 3 29.83 14.40 -1.72
CA ASP A 3 29.92 13.80 -3.05
C ASP A 3 28.58 13.22 -3.51
N PHE A 4 27.77 12.71 -2.57
CA PHE A 4 26.46 12.12 -2.82
C PHE A 4 25.34 12.92 -2.13
N ILE A 5 24.26 13.14 -2.85
CA ILE A 5 23.04 13.78 -2.34
C ILE A 5 21.88 12.84 -2.59
N ILE A 6 21.14 12.47 -1.53
CA ILE A 6 20.03 11.50 -1.62
C ILE A 6 18.71 12.25 -1.48
N ILE A 7 17.77 12.01 -2.40
CA ILE A 7 16.41 12.54 -2.40
C ILE A 7 15.42 11.38 -2.15
N ALA A 8 14.75 11.42 -0.99
CA ALA A 8 13.84 10.38 -0.51
C ALA A 8 12.49 10.96 -0.06
N VAL A 9 11.91 11.88 -0.84
CA VAL A 9 10.65 12.55 -0.53
C VAL A 9 9.45 11.69 -0.92
N PRO A 10 8.27 11.87 -0.27
CA PRO A 10 7.05 11.18 -0.65
C PRO A 10 6.57 11.56 -2.06
N THR A 11 6.03 10.56 -2.78
CA THR A 11 5.50 10.71 -4.13
C THR A 11 4.05 10.18 -4.17
N PRO A 12 3.06 10.94 -3.67
CA PRO A 12 1.66 10.54 -3.66
C PRO A 12 1.02 10.65 -5.06
N ILE A 13 -0.23 10.21 -5.16
CA ILE A 13 -1.11 10.49 -6.31
C ILE A 13 -2.13 11.59 -5.94
N ASP A 14 -2.61 12.29 -6.95
CA ASP A 14 -3.70 13.25 -6.82
C ASP A 14 -5.09 12.58 -6.78
N LYS A 15 -6.15 13.38 -6.64
CA LYS A 15 -7.55 12.90 -6.64
C LYS A 15 -7.97 12.21 -7.95
N LYS A 16 -7.24 12.40 -9.04
CA LYS A 16 -7.45 11.76 -10.35
C LYS A 16 -6.52 10.57 -10.58
N ASN A 17 -5.89 10.07 -9.51
CA ASN A 17 -4.90 8.98 -9.55
C ASN A 17 -3.68 9.26 -10.45
N LYS A 18 -3.30 10.53 -10.62
CA LYS A 18 -2.09 10.91 -11.36
C LYS A 18 -0.92 11.11 -10.38
N PRO A 19 0.33 10.74 -10.76
CA PRO A 19 1.51 11.03 -9.96
C PRO A 19 1.63 12.51 -9.58
N ASN A 20 1.75 12.80 -8.29
CA ASN A 20 2.05 14.14 -7.80
C ASN A 20 3.54 14.24 -7.49
N LEU A 21 4.28 14.80 -8.44
CA LEU A 21 5.74 14.94 -8.37
C LEU A 21 6.20 16.27 -7.74
N ARG A 22 5.27 17.06 -7.18
CA ARG A 22 5.60 18.41 -6.66
C ARG A 22 6.75 18.37 -5.66
N LEU A 23 6.66 17.51 -4.64
CA LEU A 23 7.71 17.40 -3.62
C LEU A 23 9.05 16.97 -4.21
N LEU A 24 9.04 16.08 -5.20
CA LEU A 24 10.25 15.64 -5.90
C LEU A 24 10.89 16.76 -6.72
N ILE A 25 10.08 17.54 -7.42
CA ILE A 25 10.50 18.70 -8.18
C ILE A 25 11.05 19.79 -7.24
N ASP A 26 10.35 20.06 -6.13
CA ASP A 26 10.79 21.07 -5.16
C ASP A 26 12.11 20.64 -4.48
N ALA A 27 12.26 19.37 -4.07
CA ALA A 27 13.51 18.85 -3.56
C ALA A 27 14.67 18.95 -4.60
N SER A 28 14.38 18.66 -5.86
CA SER A 28 15.38 18.82 -6.94
C SER A 28 15.81 20.27 -7.13
N LYS A 29 14.88 21.23 -6.99
CA LYS A 29 15.20 22.67 -7.02
C LYS A 29 16.10 23.08 -5.83
N GLU A 30 15.79 22.61 -4.62
CA GLU A 30 16.61 22.91 -3.46
C GLU A 30 18.03 22.32 -3.59
N VAL A 31 18.13 21.08 -4.07
CA VAL A 31 19.43 20.45 -4.34
C VAL A 31 20.22 21.22 -5.42
N SER A 32 19.54 21.74 -6.44
CA SER A 32 20.23 22.49 -7.51
C SER A 32 20.97 23.73 -7.02
N LYS A 33 20.51 24.37 -5.92
CA LYS A 33 21.14 25.54 -5.33
C LYS A 33 22.53 25.26 -4.70
N ILE A 34 22.73 24.02 -4.29
CA ILE A 34 23.99 23.57 -3.63
C ILE A 34 24.81 22.62 -4.50
N LEU A 35 24.31 22.34 -5.72
CA LEU A 35 24.91 21.37 -6.63
C LEU A 35 26.26 21.88 -7.13
N LYS A 36 27.27 20.99 -7.10
CA LYS A 36 28.64 21.27 -7.54
C LYS A 36 29.08 20.25 -8.60
N GLU A 37 30.10 20.62 -9.32
CA GLU A 37 30.74 19.73 -10.28
C GLU A 37 31.23 18.44 -9.60
N GLY A 38 30.95 17.31 -10.23
CA GLY A 38 31.26 15.98 -9.71
C GLY A 38 30.21 15.37 -8.76
N ASN A 39 29.19 16.14 -8.32
CA ASN A 39 28.15 15.61 -7.44
C ASN A 39 27.32 14.52 -8.11
N ILE A 40 26.87 13.56 -7.31
CA ILE A 40 26.00 12.46 -7.70
C ILE A 40 24.70 12.57 -6.92
N ILE A 41 23.57 12.76 -7.60
CA ILE A 41 22.24 12.83 -7.00
C ILE A 41 21.56 11.47 -7.12
N ILE A 42 21.17 10.87 -5.98
CA ILE A 42 20.51 9.57 -5.94
C ILE A 42 19.04 9.76 -5.54
N TYR A 43 18.13 9.36 -6.42
CA TYR A 43 16.70 9.35 -6.13
C TYR A 43 16.29 7.99 -5.56
N GLU A 44 15.61 8.01 -4.40
CA GLU A 44 15.04 6.81 -3.77
C GLU A 44 13.51 6.81 -3.80
N SER A 45 12.90 7.97 -4.06
CA SER A 45 11.45 8.11 -4.14
C SER A 45 10.85 7.22 -5.24
N THR A 46 9.69 6.62 -5.00
CA THR A 46 9.00 5.81 -6.02
C THR A 46 8.54 6.69 -7.17
N VAL A 47 8.92 6.31 -8.38
CA VAL A 47 8.57 7.02 -9.62
C VAL A 47 8.31 6.06 -10.77
N TYR A 48 7.70 6.55 -11.86
CA TYR A 48 7.55 5.77 -13.08
C TYR A 48 8.86 5.73 -13.90
N PRO A 49 9.07 4.71 -14.76
CA PRO A 49 10.28 4.60 -15.58
C PRO A 49 10.53 5.83 -16.44
N GLY A 50 11.73 6.40 -16.31
CA GLY A 50 12.19 7.60 -16.98
C GLY A 50 11.93 8.90 -16.21
N CYS A 51 11.31 8.87 -15.05
CA CYS A 51 10.99 10.09 -14.31
C CYS A 51 12.24 10.85 -13.86
N THR A 52 13.25 10.17 -13.37
CA THR A 52 14.53 10.80 -12.96
C THR A 52 15.13 11.60 -14.11
N GLU A 53 15.25 10.97 -15.27
CA GLU A 53 15.91 11.59 -16.44
C GLU A 53 15.02 12.63 -17.16
N GLU A 54 13.69 12.37 -17.24
CA GLU A 54 12.76 13.22 -18.01
C GLU A 54 12.19 14.40 -17.21
N VAL A 55 12.19 14.31 -15.87
CA VAL A 55 11.59 15.34 -15.00
C VAL A 55 12.62 15.95 -14.06
N CYS A 56 13.37 15.13 -13.32
CA CYS A 56 14.26 15.65 -12.28
C CYS A 56 15.53 16.26 -12.88
N VAL A 57 16.16 15.61 -13.84
CA VAL A 57 17.38 16.11 -14.52
C VAL A 57 17.15 17.49 -15.14
N PRO A 58 16.10 17.76 -15.93
CA PRO A 58 15.85 19.10 -16.46
C PRO A 58 15.68 20.19 -15.39
N VAL A 59 15.13 19.84 -14.24
CA VAL A 59 15.03 20.76 -13.09
C VAL A 59 16.40 21.06 -12.52
N LEU A 60 17.23 20.04 -12.29
CA LEU A 60 18.60 20.21 -11.80
C LEU A 60 19.42 21.07 -12.76
N GLU A 61 19.40 20.79 -14.07
CA GLU A 61 20.12 21.58 -15.08
C GLU A 61 19.67 23.05 -15.10
N LYS A 62 18.35 23.26 -15.13
CA LYS A 62 17.74 24.60 -15.22
C LYS A 62 18.15 25.52 -14.06
N PHE A 63 18.17 24.99 -12.85
CA PHE A 63 18.36 25.82 -11.65
C PHE A 63 19.82 25.83 -11.15
N SER A 64 20.68 24.90 -11.55
CA SER A 64 22.11 24.91 -11.23
C SER A 64 23.00 25.51 -12.32
N GLY A 65 22.51 25.54 -13.58
CA GLY A 65 23.33 25.89 -14.74
C GLY A 65 24.31 24.79 -15.18
N LEU A 66 24.40 23.69 -14.43
CA LEU A 66 25.27 22.55 -14.70
C LEU A 66 24.65 21.59 -15.72
N LYS A 67 25.49 20.76 -16.36
CA LYS A 67 25.04 19.80 -17.38
C LYS A 67 25.11 18.36 -16.89
N PHE A 68 24.03 17.63 -17.08
CA PHE A 68 23.90 16.21 -16.76
C PHE A 68 24.92 15.36 -17.54
N ASN A 69 25.48 14.36 -16.85
CA ASN A 69 26.55 13.48 -17.36
C ASN A 69 27.85 14.19 -17.81
N LYS A 70 27.97 15.48 -17.48
CA LYS A 70 29.17 16.27 -17.71
C LYS A 70 29.69 16.86 -16.39
N ASN A 71 28.87 17.70 -15.77
CA ASN A 71 29.24 18.37 -14.51
C ASN A 71 28.64 17.66 -13.29
N PHE A 72 27.48 17.05 -13.41
CA PHE A 72 26.84 16.25 -12.37
C PHE A 72 26.23 14.98 -12.94
N TYR A 73 25.90 14.06 -12.03
CA TYR A 73 25.40 12.74 -12.40
C TYR A 73 24.19 12.38 -11.54
N CYS A 74 23.37 11.46 -12.06
CA CYS A 74 22.25 10.92 -11.29
C CYS A 74 22.30 9.41 -11.16
N GLY A 75 21.60 8.91 -10.14
CA GLY A 75 21.30 7.51 -9.96
C GLY A 75 19.92 7.32 -9.37
N TYR A 76 19.47 6.08 -9.38
CA TYR A 76 18.22 5.68 -8.76
C TYR A 76 18.44 4.40 -7.95
N SER A 77 17.95 4.41 -6.70
CA SER A 77 18.06 3.27 -5.81
C SER A 77 16.80 3.22 -4.92
N PRO A 78 15.78 2.43 -5.30
CA PRO A 78 14.48 2.47 -4.66
C PRO A 78 14.49 1.99 -3.22
N GLU A 79 13.61 2.57 -2.40
CA GLU A 79 13.29 2.05 -1.09
C GLU A 79 12.40 0.79 -1.22
N ARG A 80 12.80 -0.30 -0.56
CA ARG A 80 12.14 -1.61 -0.62
C ARG A 80 11.69 -2.13 0.75
N ILE A 81 11.85 -1.33 1.82
CA ILE A 81 11.44 -1.72 3.18
C ILE A 81 9.91 -1.79 3.25
N ASN A 82 9.43 -2.81 3.95
CA ASN A 82 8.03 -2.93 4.29
C ASN A 82 7.81 -2.36 5.71
N PRO A 83 7.18 -1.18 5.85
CA PRO A 83 6.96 -0.59 7.16
C PRO A 83 6.29 -1.55 8.14
N GLY A 84 6.84 -1.64 9.37
CA GLY A 84 6.35 -2.59 10.39
C GLY A 84 6.96 -4.00 10.31
N ASP A 85 7.75 -4.32 9.30
CA ASP A 85 8.47 -5.60 9.23
C ASP A 85 9.76 -5.54 10.07
N GLN A 86 9.75 -6.19 11.22
CA GLN A 86 10.88 -6.21 12.16
C GLN A 86 12.05 -7.10 11.66
N LYS A 87 11.78 -8.04 10.77
CA LYS A 87 12.78 -9.01 10.28
C LYS A 87 13.55 -8.47 9.07
N ARG A 88 12.86 -7.74 8.18
CA ARG A 88 13.44 -7.22 6.92
C ARG A 88 13.81 -5.74 7.06
N LYS A 89 14.91 -5.50 7.76
CA LYS A 89 15.49 -4.16 7.92
C LYS A 89 16.28 -3.74 6.66
N LEU A 90 16.63 -2.45 6.57
CA LEU A 90 17.37 -1.89 5.43
C LEU A 90 18.60 -2.72 5.04
N SER A 91 19.40 -3.11 6.01
CA SER A 91 20.63 -3.89 5.78
C SER A 91 20.39 -5.30 5.28
N ASN A 92 19.18 -5.88 5.46
CA ASN A 92 18.86 -7.28 5.20
C ASN A 92 18.02 -7.49 3.94
N VAL A 93 17.78 -6.45 3.16
CA VAL A 93 17.08 -6.50 1.86
C VAL A 93 18.02 -6.09 0.77
N ILE A 94 18.15 -6.91 -0.28
CA ILE A 94 18.96 -6.57 -1.45
C ILE A 94 18.53 -5.22 -2.01
N LYS A 95 19.45 -4.28 -2.10
CA LYS A 95 19.20 -2.92 -2.63
C LYS A 95 19.44 -2.90 -4.13
N VAL A 96 18.48 -2.42 -4.90
CA VAL A 96 18.67 -2.17 -6.33
C VAL A 96 19.41 -0.84 -6.48
N THR A 97 20.46 -0.81 -7.29
CA THR A 97 21.26 0.37 -7.55
C THR A 97 21.37 0.62 -9.05
N SER A 98 21.49 1.86 -9.46
CA SER A 98 21.71 2.25 -10.85
C SER A 98 22.33 3.64 -10.95
N GLY A 99 22.88 3.96 -12.11
CA GLY A 99 23.49 5.27 -12.36
C GLY A 99 23.43 5.66 -13.83
N SER A 100 23.59 6.95 -14.07
CA SER A 100 23.50 7.55 -15.41
C SER A 100 24.64 7.17 -16.35
N THR A 101 25.77 6.70 -15.80
CA THR A 101 26.87 6.11 -16.56
C THR A 101 27.37 4.85 -15.84
N LYS A 102 28.11 3.97 -16.54
CA LYS A 102 28.69 2.74 -15.94
C LYS A 102 29.57 3.06 -14.73
N LEU A 103 30.35 4.13 -14.80
CA LEU A 103 31.25 4.56 -13.72
C LEU A 103 30.43 5.01 -12.50
N ILE A 104 29.42 5.85 -12.71
CA ILE A 104 28.55 6.37 -11.66
C ILE A 104 27.73 5.24 -11.03
N ALA A 105 27.19 4.33 -11.83
CA ALA A 105 26.47 3.16 -11.34
C ALA A 105 27.34 2.33 -10.37
N ARG A 106 28.62 2.09 -10.71
CA ARG A 106 29.56 1.39 -9.81
C ARG A 106 29.86 2.18 -8.52
N LYS A 107 30.00 3.51 -8.60
CA LYS A 107 30.21 4.35 -7.41
C LYS A 107 29.02 4.27 -6.46
N ILE A 108 27.79 4.38 -6.98
CA ILE A 108 26.55 4.25 -6.20
C ILE A 108 26.44 2.84 -5.62
N ASP A 109 26.71 1.82 -6.41
CA ASP A 109 26.69 0.42 -5.97
C ASP A 109 27.67 0.17 -4.82
N LYS A 110 28.89 0.71 -4.91
CA LYS A 110 29.88 0.65 -3.83
C LYS A 110 29.41 1.36 -2.57
N LEU A 111 28.76 2.53 -2.69
CA LEU A 111 28.19 3.25 -1.56
C LEU A 111 27.17 2.37 -0.81
N TYR A 112 26.19 1.80 -1.51
CA TYR A 112 25.18 0.97 -0.86
C TYR A 112 25.73 -0.38 -0.36
N LYS A 113 26.68 -0.99 -1.03
CA LYS A 113 27.38 -2.20 -0.55
C LYS A 113 28.04 -2.01 0.80
N SER A 114 28.49 -0.79 1.14
CA SER A 114 29.11 -0.54 2.45
C SER A 114 28.14 -0.63 3.63
N ILE A 115 26.81 -0.52 3.39
CA ILE A 115 25.78 -0.52 4.45
C ILE A 115 24.77 -1.65 4.31
N ILE A 116 24.61 -2.24 3.12
CA ILE A 116 23.62 -3.29 2.86
C ILE A 116 24.26 -4.67 2.95
N LYS A 117 24.09 -5.35 4.07
CA LYS A 117 24.66 -6.70 4.30
C LYS A 117 24.12 -7.75 3.34
N ALA A 118 22.87 -7.64 2.91
CA ALA A 118 22.24 -8.53 1.94
C ALA A 118 22.80 -8.37 0.51
N GLY A 119 23.66 -7.36 0.28
CA GLY A 119 24.20 -7.05 -1.02
C GLY A 119 23.32 -6.13 -1.87
N THR A 120 23.78 -5.91 -3.11
CA THR A 120 23.12 -5.03 -4.07
C THR A 120 22.87 -5.74 -5.38
N HIS A 121 21.89 -5.26 -6.14
CA HIS A 121 21.66 -5.62 -7.55
C HIS A 121 21.89 -4.37 -8.41
N LEU A 122 22.96 -4.39 -9.20
CA LEU A 122 23.29 -3.29 -10.10
C LEU A 122 22.45 -3.41 -11.37
N ALA A 123 21.40 -2.58 -11.48
CA ALA A 123 20.55 -2.52 -12.66
C ALA A 123 21.29 -1.84 -13.85
N PRO A 124 21.00 -2.25 -15.10
CA PRO A 124 21.70 -1.74 -16.29
C PRO A 124 21.41 -0.27 -16.60
N SER A 125 20.31 0.29 -16.08
CA SER A 125 19.94 1.69 -16.25
C SER A 125 19.05 2.20 -15.11
N ILE A 126 18.95 3.52 -14.97
CA ILE A 126 18.02 4.19 -14.06
C ILE A 126 16.58 3.73 -14.36
N ARG A 127 16.16 3.72 -15.61
CA ARG A 127 14.81 3.30 -16.03
C ARG A 127 14.49 1.86 -15.64
N THR A 128 15.46 0.97 -15.71
CA THR A 128 15.28 -0.42 -15.28
C THR A 128 15.04 -0.50 -13.78
N ALA A 129 15.79 0.24 -12.98
CA ALA A 129 15.62 0.27 -11.54
C ALA A 129 14.30 0.90 -11.11
N GLU A 130 13.87 1.98 -11.78
CA GLU A 130 12.54 2.60 -11.60
C GLU A 130 11.41 1.62 -11.94
N ALA A 131 11.52 0.90 -13.08
CA ALA A 131 10.56 -0.12 -13.48
C ALA A 131 10.47 -1.26 -12.46
N ALA A 132 11.61 -1.78 -12.01
CA ALA A 132 11.67 -2.86 -11.01
C ALA A 132 10.90 -2.50 -9.75
N LYS A 133 11.04 -1.25 -9.27
CA LYS A 133 10.34 -0.78 -8.05
C LYS A 133 8.82 -0.85 -8.19
N VAL A 134 8.26 -0.33 -9.26
CA VAL A 134 6.81 -0.24 -9.39
C VAL A 134 6.16 -1.61 -9.65
N ILE A 135 6.83 -2.51 -10.39
CA ILE A 135 6.27 -3.83 -10.69
C ILE A 135 6.20 -4.75 -9.47
N GLU A 136 7.08 -4.59 -8.47
CA GLU A 136 7.00 -5.34 -7.20
C GLU A 136 5.64 -5.17 -6.51
N ASN A 137 5.14 -3.94 -6.47
CA ASN A 137 3.85 -3.62 -5.86
C ASN A 137 2.67 -3.89 -6.80
N ILE A 138 2.84 -3.71 -8.12
CA ILE A 138 1.82 -4.06 -9.12
C ILE A 138 1.55 -5.56 -9.10
N GLN A 139 2.59 -6.39 -9.08
CA GLN A 139 2.41 -7.85 -8.99
C GLN A 139 1.61 -8.23 -7.76
N ARG A 140 1.92 -7.64 -6.60
CA ARG A 140 1.19 -7.90 -5.36
C ARG A 140 -0.26 -7.44 -5.45
N ASP A 141 -0.49 -6.25 -6.00
CA ASP A 141 -1.83 -5.70 -6.19
C ASP A 141 -2.70 -6.59 -7.08
N LEU A 142 -2.16 -7.05 -8.20
CA LEU A 142 -2.86 -7.93 -9.15
C LEU A 142 -3.15 -9.31 -8.56
N ASN A 143 -2.21 -9.89 -7.84
CA ASN A 143 -2.44 -11.18 -7.17
C ASN A 143 -3.54 -11.08 -6.11
N ILE A 144 -3.56 -10.00 -5.33
CA ILE A 144 -4.64 -9.78 -4.36
C ILE A 144 -5.96 -9.51 -5.09
N ALA A 145 -5.94 -8.79 -6.22
CA ALA A 145 -7.15 -8.54 -7.03
C ALA A 145 -7.75 -9.84 -7.57
N LEU A 146 -6.92 -10.75 -8.06
CA LEU A 146 -7.37 -12.09 -8.48
C LEU A 146 -8.05 -12.83 -7.32
N ILE A 147 -7.43 -12.85 -6.15
CA ILE A 147 -8.00 -13.54 -4.98
C ILE A 147 -9.28 -12.84 -4.48
N ASN A 148 -9.36 -11.52 -4.53
CA ASN A 148 -10.57 -10.78 -4.23
C ASN A 148 -11.71 -11.11 -5.21
N GLU A 149 -11.42 -11.19 -6.50
CA GLU A 149 -12.40 -11.57 -7.52
C GLU A 149 -12.89 -13.01 -7.32
N LEU A 150 -11.97 -13.94 -7.06
CA LEU A 150 -12.31 -15.33 -6.72
C LEU A 150 -13.15 -15.41 -5.44
N ALA A 151 -12.84 -14.64 -4.40
CA ALA A 151 -13.66 -14.61 -3.20
C ALA A 151 -15.08 -14.12 -3.46
N MET A 152 -15.26 -13.08 -4.29
CA MET A 152 -16.56 -12.61 -4.71
C MET A 152 -17.33 -13.63 -5.57
N LEU A 153 -16.63 -14.42 -6.39
CA LEU A 153 -17.21 -15.52 -7.15
C LEU A 153 -17.61 -16.69 -6.26
N PHE A 154 -16.71 -17.11 -5.35
CA PHE A 154 -16.95 -18.23 -4.45
C PHE A 154 -18.11 -17.95 -3.48
N ASP A 155 -18.26 -16.71 -3.04
CA ASP A 155 -19.45 -16.30 -2.29
C ASP A 155 -20.76 -16.59 -3.05
N ARG A 156 -20.82 -16.32 -4.38
CA ARG A 156 -21.98 -16.65 -5.22
C ARG A 156 -22.18 -18.13 -5.43
N LEU A 157 -21.09 -18.90 -5.40
CA LEU A 157 -21.10 -20.35 -5.55
C LEU A 157 -21.32 -21.08 -4.22
N ASN A 158 -21.52 -20.35 -3.11
CA ASN A 158 -21.60 -20.89 -1.75
C ASN A 158 -20.38 -21.72 -1.34
N LEU A 159 -19.18 -21.35 -1.83
CA LEU A 159 -17.91 -21.98 -1.49
C LEU A 159 -17.17 -21.15 -0.45
N ASN A 160 -16.48 -21.83 0.47
CA ASN A 160 -15.61 -21.16 1.42
C ASN A 160 -14.25 -20.82 0.77
N THR A 161 -14.00 -19.52 0.56
CA THR A 161 -12.76 -19.04 -0.06
C THR A 161 -11.50 -19.55 0.63
N SER A 162 -11.48 -19.55 1.96
CA SER A 162 -10.31 -19.98 2.74
C SER A 162 -9.99 -21.46 2.53
N GLU A 163 -11.01 -22.33 2.44
CA GLU A 163 -10.84 -23.76 2.21
C GLU A 163 -10.36 -24.03 0.78
N VAL A 164 -10.93 -23.35 -0.22
CA VAL A 164 -10.47 -23.44 -1.62
C VAL A 164 -9.01 -23.03 -1.73
N LEU A 165 -8.63 -21.88 -1.12
CA LEU A 165 -7.25 -21.41 -1.17
C LEU A 165 -6.29 -22.33 -0.41
N LYS A 166 -6.73 -22.94 0.68
CA LYS A 166 -5.95 -23.94 1.41
C LYS A 166 -5.72 -25.20 0.56
N ALA A 167 -6.74 -25.68 -0.13
CA ALA A 167 -6.62 -26.83 -1.04
C ALA A 167 -5.69 -26.51 -2.22
N ALA A 168 -5.87 -25.37 -2.89
CA ALA A 168 -5.01 -24.92 -3.98
C ALA A 168 -3.55 -24.73 -3.54
N GLY A 169 -3.34 -24.24 -2.31
CA GLY A 169 -2.04 -24.00 -1.70
C GLY A 169 -1.22 -25.26 -1.40
N THR A 170 -1.80 -26.46 -1.54
CA THR A 170 -1.06 -27.72 -1.46
C THR A 170 -0.16 -27.96 -2.67
N LYS A 171 -0.41 -27.25 -3.78
CA LYS A 171 0.44 -27.35 -4.96
C LYS A 171 1.70 -26.48 -4.79
N TRP A 172 2.86 -27.05 -5.03
CA TRP A 172 4.17 -26.44 -4.77
C TRP A 172 4.42 -25.08 -5.44
N ASN A 173 3.80 -24.80 -6.58
CA ASN A 173 3.96 -23.54 -7.33
C ASN A 173 2.77 -22.58 -7.19
N PHE A 174 1.87 -22.82 -6.23
CA PHE A 174 0.77 -21.91 -5.91
C PHE A 174 1.25 -20.82 -4.96
N HIS A 175 1.21 -19.56 -5.39
CA HIS A 175 1.54 -18.44 -4.54
C HIS A 175 0.33 -18.00 -3.71
N SER A 176 0.39 -18.25 -2.42
CA SER A 176 -0.70 -17.95 -1.49
C SER A 176 -0.85 -16.46 -1.24
N TYR A 177 -1.95 -15.90 -1.69
CA TYR A 177 -2.46 -14.58 -1.31
C TYR A 177 -3.79 -14.73 -0.60
N LYS A 178 -4.18 -13.72 0.17
CA LYS A 178 -5.46 -13.70 0.88
C LYS A 178 -6.32 -12.55 0.36
N PRO A 179 -7.65 -12.71 0.33
CA PRO A 179 -8.55 -11.62 -0.01
C PRO A 179 -8.53 -10.54 1.08
N GLY A 180 -8.97 -9.34 0.73
CA GLY A 180 -9.10 -8.27 1.70
C GLY A 180 -9.03 -6.87 1.11
N LEU A 181 -9.09 -5.89 1.99
CA LEU A 181 -9.03 -4.48 1.66
C LEU A 181 -7.60 -4.06 1.31
N VAL A 182 -7.40 -3.51 0.12
CA VAL A 182 -6.08 -3.11 -0.40
C VAL A 182 -5.94 -1.59 -0.35
N GLY A 183 -5.39 -1.10 0.75
CA GLY A 183 -5.06 0.31 1.00
C GLY A 183 -3.55 0.58 1.04
N GLY A 184 -3.19 1.68 1.73
CA GLY A 184 -1.81 2.10 1.97
C GLY A 184 -1.25 3.01 0.90
N HIS A 185 0.03 3.35 1.06
CA HIS A 185 0.72 4.32 0.22
C HIS A 185 1.63 3.68 -0.84
N CYS A 186 1.71 2.34 -0.90
CA CYS A 186 2.50 1.61 -1.88
C CYS A 186 1.59 0.83 -2.83
N ILE A 187 0.95 -0.28 -2.37
CA ILE A 187 0.19 -1.18 -3.25
C ILE A 187 -0.97 -0.46 -3.94
N SER A 188 -1.65 0.47 -3.27
CA SER A 188 -2.76 1.22 -3.87
C SER A 188 -2.32 2.44 -4.71
N VAL A 189 -1.03 2.77 -4.75
CA VAL A 189 -0.48 3.97 -5.40
C VAL A 189 0.43 3.63 -6.58
N ASP A 190 1.41 2.74 -6.39
CA ASP A 190 2.43 2.44 -7.40
C ASP A 190 1.85 1.98 -8.76
N PRO A 191 0.72 1.22 -8.83
CA PRO A 191 0.10 0.87 -10.10
C PRO A 191 -0.26 2.09 -10.96
N TYR A 192 -0.70 3.19 -10.32
CA TYR A 192 -1.05 4.41 -11.05
C TYR A 192 0.17 5.15 -11.62
N TYR A 193 1.35 4.97 -11.04
CA TYR A 193 2.59 5.49 -11.61
C TYR A 193 2.90 4.85 -12.97
N LEU A 194 2.82 3.52 -13.05
CA LEU A 194 3.09 2.82 -14.31
C LEU A 194 1.98 3.01 -15.33
N THR A 195 0.69 2.99 -14.90
CA THR A 195 -0.43 3.23 -15.82
C THR A 195 -0.41 4.63 -16.40
N TYR A 196 -0.02 5.66 -15.61
CA TYR A 196 0.18 7.02 -16.11
C TYR A 196 1.23 7.07 -17.22
N LYS A 197 2.38 6.41 -17.04
CA LYS A 197 3.45 6.35 -18.04
C LYS A 197 3.01 5.57 -19.28
N ALA A 198 2.33 4.45 -19.09
CA ALA A 198 1.79 3.62 -20.17
C ALA A 198 0.83 4.43 -21.08
N ILE A 199 -0.14 5.11 -20.47
CA ILE A 199 -1.11 5.94 -21.21
C ILE A 199 -0.42 7.08 -21.97
N LYS A 200 0.59 7.74 -21.37
CA LYS A 200 1.42 8.74 -22.07
C LYS A 200 2.16 8.14 -23.28
N LYS A 201 2.46 6.87 -23.24
CA LYS A 201 3.06 6.12 -24.36
C LYS A 201 2.03 5.46 -25.28
N LYS A 202 0.74 5.84 -25.17
CA LYS A 202 -0.38 5.31 -25.96
C LYS A 202 -0.59 3.80 -25.77
N PHE A 203 -0.17 3.25 -24.64
CA PHE A 203 -0.40 1.85 -24.26
C PHE A 203 -1.53 1.78 -23.23
N ASN A 204 -2.53 0.91 -23.46
CA ASN A 204 -3.63 0.68 -22.53
C ASN A 204 -3.27 -0.46 -21.54
N PRO A 205 -2.96 -0.17 -20.28
CA PRO A 205 -2.55 -1.18 -19.29
C PRO A 205 -3.78 -1.88 -18.66
N GLN A 206 -4.55 -2.62 -19.45
CA GLN A 206 -5.85 -3.22 -19.08
C GLN A 206 -5.79 -4.05 -17.79
N MET A 207 -4.84 -4.97 -17.66
CA MET A 207 -4.73 -5.83 -16.48
C MET A 207 -4.53 -5.03 -15.20
N ILE A 208 -3.64 -4.04 -15.22
CA ILE A 208 -3.33 -3.21 -14.04
C ILE A 208 -4.57 -2.40 -13.65
N LEU A 209 -5.26 -1.80 -14.62
CA LEU A 209 -6.48 -1.03 -14.38
C LEU A 209 -7.63 -1.92 -13.89
N SER A 210 -7.81 -3.12 -14.45
CA SER A 210 -8.83 -4.08 -14.00
C SER A 210 -8.56 -4.56 -12.59
N GLY A 211 -7.32 -4.92 -12.25
CA GLY A 211 -6.96 -5.30 -10.89
C GLY A 211 -7.22 -4.17 -9.87
N ARG A 212 -6.88 -2.94 -10.21
CA ARG A 212 -7.23 -1.78 -9.36
C ARG A 212 -8.74 -1.58 -9.22
N LYS A 213 -9.52 -1.76 -10.30
CA LYS A 213 -10.99 -1.70 -10.26
C LYS A 213 -11.56 -2.76 -9.33
N THR A 214 -11.09 -4.00 -9.42
CA THR A 214 -11.48 -5.11 -8.53
C THR A 214 -11.16 -4.77 -7.08
N ASN A 215 -9.91 -4.42 -6.75
CA ASN A 215 -9.52 -4.07 -5.37
C ASN A 215 -10.30 -2.88 -4.81
N ASN A 216 -10.62 -1.89 -5.65
CA ASN A 216 -11.41 -0.73 -5.22
C ASN A 216 -12.90 -1.06 -5.02
N SER A 217 -13.43 -2.14 -5.59
CA SER A 217 -14.83 -2.56 -5.42
C SER A 217 -15.09 -3.36 -4.14
N VAL A 218 -14.06 -3.91 -3.51
CA VAL A 218 -14.18 -4.75 -2.30
C VAL A 218 -14.93 -4.07 -1.15
N PRO A 219 -14.69 -2.79 -0.80
CA PRO A 219 -15.46 -2.13 0.25
C PRO A 219 -16.98 -2.13 -0.02
N LYS A 220 -17.37 -1.89 -1.27
CA LYS A 220 -18.79 -1.93 -1.68
C LYS A 220 -19.37 -3.34 -1.59
N PHE A 221 -18.62 -4.35 -2.03
CA PHE A 221 -19.04 -5.75 -1.90
C PHE A 221 -19.29 -6.12 -0.43
N ILE A 222 -18.34 -5.85 0.46
CA ILE A 222 -18.48 -6.11 1.89
C ILE A 222 -19.71 -5.38 2.47
N ALA A 223 -19.87 -4.10 2.15
CA ALA A 223 -20.98 -3.32 2.62
C ALA A 223 -22.34 -3.89 2.16
N ASN A 224 -22.45 -4.34 0.91
CA ASN A 224 -23.68 -4.94 0.40
C ASN A 224 -23.99 -6.26 1.12
N LYS A 225 -23.02 -7.15 1.32
CA LYS A 225 -23.22 -8.40 2.07
C LYS A 225 -23.72 -8.15 3.49
N ILE A 226 -23.21 -7.11 4.15
CA ILE A 226 -23.66 -6.71 5.49
C ILE A 226 -25.10 -6.17 5.44
N LYS A 227 -25.42 -5.30 4.48
CA LYS A 227 -26.77 -4.73 4.30
C LYS A 227 -27.80 -5.82 4.00
N ASP A 228 -27.48 -6.77 3.13
CA ASP A 228 -28.37 -7.88 2.77
C ASP A 228 -28.71 -8.71 4.01
N ARG A 229 -27.70 -9.06 4.82
CA ARG A 229 -27.93 -9.81 6.06
C ARG A 229 -28.69 -9.01 7.13
N LEU A 230 -28.57 -7.70 7.14
CA LEU A 230 -29.34 -6.79 8.01
C LEU A 230 -30.74 -6.51 7.49
N ASN A 231 -31.15 -7.05 6.34
CA ASN A 231 -32.37 -6.71 5.64
C ASN A 231 -32.55 -5.17 5.50
N ASN A 232 -31.45 -4.48 5.20
CA ASN A 232 -31.34 -3.02 5.10
C ASN A 232 -31.77 -2.23 6.36
N LYS A 233 -31.91 -2.87 7.52
CA LYS A 233 -32.23 -2.19 8.78
C LYS A 233 -31.06 -1.33 9.24
N ARG A 234 -31.37 -0.13 9.72
CA ARG A 234 -30.37 0.78 10.32
C ARG A 234 -29.80 0.17 11.60
N SER A 235 -28.50 -0.05 11.63
CA SER A 235 -27.82 -0.83 12.65
C SER A 235 -26.62 -0.12 13.24
N LYS A 236 -26.18 -0.55 14.43
CA LYS A 236 -24.90 -0.13 15.04
C LYS A 236 -23.79 -1.09 14.58
N ILE A 237 -22.82 -0.58 13.88
CA ILE A 237 -21.71 -1.35 13.32
C ILE A 237 -20.41 -0.92 13.98
N LEU A 238 -19.62 -1.88 14.46
CA LEU A 238 -18.26 -1.66 14.92
C LEU A 238 -17.28 -2.17 13.85
N ILE A 239 -16.31 -1.35 13.48
CA ILE A 239 -15.18 -1.78 12.66
C ILE A 239 -13.96 -1.88 13.56
N LEU A 240 -13.34 -3.07 13.62
CA LEU A 240 -12.09 -3.34 14.32
C LEU A 240 -10.92 -3.23 13.36
N GLY A 241 -10.04 -2.26 13.63
CA GLY A 241 -8.91 -1.90 12.80
C GLY A 241 -9.25 -0.85 11.74
N PHE A 242 -8.38 0.15 11.63
CA PHE A 242 -8.50 1.27 10.68
C PHE A 242 -7.25 1.42 9.82
N THR A 243 -6.10 0.99 10.31
CA THR A 243 -4.84 1.06 9.56
C THR A 243 -4.90 0.24 8.27
N PHE A 244 -4.01 0.50 7.32
CA PHE A 244 -4.05 -0.23 6.05
C PHE A 244 -3.51 -1.68 6.16
N LYS A 245 -2.82 -2.02 7.24
CA LYS A 245 -2.34 -3.39 7.54
C LYS A 245 -2.12 -3.61 9.04
N GLU A 246 -1.92 -4.86 9.41
CA GLU A 246 -1.68 -5.30 10.77
C GLU A 246 -0.41 -4.70 11.38
N ASN A 247 -0.46 -4.36 12.66
CA ASN A 247 0.68 -3.92 13.49
C ASN A 247 1.46 -2.73 12.94
N CYS A 248 0.79 -1.84 12.20
CA CYS A 248 1.38 -0.66 11.63
C CYS A 248 0.46 0.54 11.89
N PRO A 249 0.92 1.62 12.55
CA PRO A 249 0.07 2.77 12.90
C PRO A 249 -0.29 3.67 11.71
N ASP A 250 0.01 3.27 10.49
CA ASP A 250 -0.23 4.05 9.27
C ASP A 250 -1.65 3.81 8.72
N PHE A 251 -2.41 4.87 8.60
CA PHE A 251 -3.79 4.87 8.10
C PHE A 251 -3.95 5.58 6.74
N ARG A 252 -2.86 5.95 6.08
CA ARG A 252 -2.91 6.59 4.76
C ARG A 252 -3.58 5.68 3.73
N ASN A 253 -4.55 6.25 2.99
CA ASN A 253 -5.35 5.52 2.00
C ASN A 253 -6.03 4.25 2.54
N SER A 254 -6.42 4.25 3.83
CA SER A 254 -7.17 3.14 4.40
C SER A 254 -8.49 2.93 3.66
N LYS A 255 -8.74 1.71 3.20
CA LYS A 255 -10.00 1.32 2.54
C LYS A 255 -11.20 1.24 3.50
N ILE A 256 -10.95 1.37 4.79
CA ILE A 256 -12.03 1.52 5.78
C ILE A 256 -12.81 2.82 5.57
N VAL A 257 -12.15 3.88 5.09
CA VAL A 257 -12.84 5.12 4.73
C VAL A 257 -13.88 4.88 3.62
N ASP A 258 -13.54 4.08 2.62
CA ASP A 258 -14.49 3.74 1.54
C ASP A 258 -15.60 2.83 2.07
N LEU A 259 -15.28 1.86 2.91
CA LEU A 259 -16.27 0.99 3.57
C LEU A 259 -17.26 1.80 4.44
N THR A 260 -16.79 2.78 5.22
CA THR A 260 -17.67 3.62 6.02
C THR A 260 -18.61 4.47 5.16
N LYS A 261 -18.16 4.96 4.01
CA LYS A 261 -19.03 5.68 3.06
C LYS A 261 -20.15 4.78 2.52
N GLU A 262 -19.83 3.54 2.19
CA GLU A 262 -20.82 2.57 1.73
C GLU A 262 -21.84 2.20 2.81
N LEU A 263 -21.46 2.27 4.09
CA LEU A 263 -22.29 1.98 5.25
C LEU A 263 -22.97 3.23 5.88
N LYS A 264 -22.98 4.38 5.20
CA LYS A 264 -23.42 5.69 5.73
C LYS A 264 -24.81 5.73 6.36
N ASN A 265 -25.72 4.85 5.96
CA ASN A 265 -27.06 4.76 6.51
C ASN A 265 -27.10 4.10 7.90
N ASN A 266 -25.98 3.54 8.36
CA ASN A 266 -25.82 2.89 9.65
C ASN A 266 -25.07 3.80 10.64
N LYS A 267 -25.15 3.47 11.94
CA LYS A 267 -24.30 4.10 12.96
C LYS A 267 -22.96 3.36 13.03
N VAL A 268 -21.98 3.81 12.23
CA VAL A 268 -20.67 3.17 12.16
C VAL A 268 -19.72 3.76 13.19
N TYR A 269 -19.07 2.89 13.96
CA TYR A 269 -18.04 3.19 14.93
C TYR A 269 -16.77 2.45 14.56
N ILE A 270 -15.61 3.04 14.84
CA ILE A 270 -14.30 2.46 14.55
C ILE A 270 -13.51 2.37 15.84
N TYR A 271 -12.86 1.25 16.05
CA TYR A 271 -11.89 1.07 17.12
C TYR A 271 -10.58 0.53 16.56
N ASP A 272 -9.51 1.29 16.78
CA ASP A 272 -8.14 0.90 16.45
C ASP A 272 -7.19 1.55 17.47
N PRO A 273 -6.52 0.75 18.32
CA PRO A 273 -5.65 1.26 19.36
C PRO A 273 -4.30 1.79 18.85
N LEU A 274 -3.96 1.51 17.58
CA LEU A 274 -2.68 1.93 16.98
C LEU A 274 -2.74 3.30 16.31
N VAL A 275 -3.94 3.88 16.11
CA VAL A 275 -4.07 5.17 15.44
C VAL A 275 -4.21 6.33 16.42
N ASN A 276 -3.62 7.46 16.08
CA ASN A 276 -3.90 8.71 16.75
C ASN A 276 -5.30 9.21 16.34
N ILE A 277 -6.26 9.08 17.27
CA ILE A 277 -7.67 9.42 17.02
C ILE A 277 -7.83 10.89 16.61
N ASN A 278 -7.05 11.81 17.17
CA ASN A 278 -7.16 13.24 16.85
C ASN A 278 -6.77 13.50 15.39
N GLU A 279 -5.67 12.94 14.91
CA GLU A 279 -5.24 13.06 13.52
C GLU A 279 -6.28 12.52 12.54
N VAL A 280 -6.86 11.35 12.86
CA VAL A 280 -7.85 10.72 11.99
C VAL A 280 -9.16 11.51 11.96
N LYS A 281 -9.63 12.03 13.12
CA LYS A 281 -10.85 12.86 13.20
C LYS A 281 -10.72 14.13 12.38
N ILE A 282 -9.58 14.81 12.44
CA ILE A 282 -9.31 16.00 11.63
C ILE A 282 -9.42 15.69 10.15
N LYS A 283 -8.86 14.55 9.71
CA LYS A 283 -8.76 14.20 8.29
C LYS A 283 -10.05 13.61 7.70
N TYR A 284 -10.78 12.77 8.45
CA TYR A 284 -11.84 11.94 7.88
C TYR A 284 -13.22 12.14 8.51
N LYS A 285 -13.36 12.87 9.63
CA LYS A 285 -14.63 13.10 10.34
C LYS A 285 -15.39 11.80 10.67
N LEU A 286 -14.69 10.75 11.08
CA LEU A 286 -15.26 9.43 11.42
C LEU A 286 -15.43 9.26 12.93
N ASN A 287 -16.36 8.39 13.34
CA ASN A 287 -16.69 8.12 14.75
C ASN A 287 -15.72 7.09 15.35
N PHE A 288 -14.62 7.54 15.93
CA PHE A 288 -13.68 6.68 16.66
C PHE A 288 -14.08 6.52 18.12
N LEU A 289 -14.01 5.28 18.60
CA LEU A 289 -14.19 4.93 20.01
C LEU A 289 -12.81 4.87 20.71
N LYS A 290 -12.75 5.41 21.93
CA LYS A 290 -11.60 5.23 22.84
C LYS A 290 -11.62 3.87 23.52
N SER A 291 -12.82 3.28 23.73
CA SER A 291 -13.05 1.97 24.32
C SER A 291 -14.31 1.35 23.74
N ILE A 292 -14.30 0.03 23.65
CA ILE A 292 -15.45 -0.79 23.26
C ILE A 292 -16.12 -1.50 24.46
N THR A 293 -15.58 -1.32 25.66
CA THR A 293 -16.10 -1.93 26.89
C THR A 293 -17.58 -1.57 27.10
N ASN A 294 -18.39 -2.57 27.47
CA ASN A 294 -19.83 -2.45 27.75
C ASN A 294 -20.69 -1.88 26.60
N LYS A 295 -20.19 -1.97 25.36
CA LYS A 295 -20.95 -1.55 24.17
C LYS A 295 -21.42 -2.76 23.38
N LYS A 296 -22.65 -2.67 22.86
CA LYS A 296 -23.26 -3.73 22.03
C LYS A 296 -23.49 -3.24 20.62
N PHE A 297 -23.18 -4.09 19.64
CA PHE A 297 -23.28 -3.82 18.21
C PHE A 297 -24.11 -4.90 17.51
N ASP A 298 -24.80 -4.52 16.43
CA ASP A 298 -25.52 -5.45 15.57
C ASP A 298 -24.52 -6.20 14.68
N VAL A 299 -23.43 -5.52 14.25
CA VAL A 299 -22.38 -6.09 13.43
C VAL A 299 -21.01 -5.68 13.96
N ILE A 300 -20.07 -6.61 13.97
CA ILE A 300 -18.65 -6.33 14.15
C ILE A 300 -17.93 -6.71 12.87
N ILE A 301 -17.24 -5.76 12.23
CA ILE A 301 -16.41 -6.00 11.06
C ILE A 301 -14.96 -6.14 11.52
N LEU A 302 -14.38 -7.32 11.36
CA LEU A 302 -12.96 -7.55 11.62
C LEU A 302 -12.17 -7.20 10.36
N ALA A 303 -11.75 -5.94 10.28
CA ALA A 303 -11.11 -5.40 9.07
C ALA A 303 -9.58 -5.53 9.09
N VAL A 304 -8.94 -5.34 10.26
CA VAL A 304 -7.50 -5.50 10.46
C VAL A 304 -7.25 -6.27 11.76
N THR A 305 -6.44 -7.32 11.70
CA THR A 305 -6.18 -8.22 12.83
C THR A 305 -4.87 -7.88 13.54
N HIS A 306 -4.82 -6.74 14.25
CA HIS A 306 -3.67 -6.40 15.08
C HIS A 306 -3.42 -7.44 16.17
N ASP A 307 -2.16 -7.70 16.49
CA ASP A 307 -1.80 -8.62 17.57
C ASP A 307 -2.43 -8.23 18.92
N VAL A 308 -2.60 -6.95 19.16
CA VAL A 308 -3.27 -6.42 20.36
C VAL A 308 -4.74 -6.88 20.46
N PHE A 309 -5.38 -7.26 19.37
CA PHE A 309 -6.74 -7.80 19.38
C PHE A 309 -6.81 -9.31 19.70
N ARG A 310 -5.71 -10.06 19.67
CA ARG A 310 -5.73 -11.52 19.79
C ARG A 310 -6.49 -12.02 21.02
N SER A 311 -6.18 -11.48 22.21
CA SER A 311 -6.86 -11.86 23.45
C SER A 311 -8.34 -11.50 23.43
N TYR A 312 -8.67 -10.30 22.94
CA TYR A 312 -10.05 -9.83 22.80
C TYR A 312 -10.85 -10.70 21.81
N LEU A 313 -10.30 -10.98 20.64
CA LEU A 313 -10.96 -11.79 19.61
C LEU A 313 -11.20 -13.22 20.11
N LYS A 314 -10.27 -13.79 20.86
CA LYS A 314 -10.40 -15.16 21.40
C LYS A 314 -11.48 -15.26 22.48
N ASN A 315 -11.58 -14.26 23.36
CA ASN A 315 -12.30 -14.42 24.64
C ASN A 315 -13.54 -13.51 24.78
N LYS A 316 -13.56 -12.33 24.14
CA LYS A 316 -14.51 -11.26 24.49
C LYS A 316 -15.24 -10.62 23.30
N VAL A 317 -14.94 -10.98 22.07
CA VAL A 317 -15.54 -10.32 20.89
C VAL A 317 -17.06 -10.47 20.86
N PHE A 318 -17.57 -11.62 21.30
CA PHE A 318 -19.00 -11.90 21.38
C PHE A 318 -19.69 -11.12 22.49
N ASP A 319 -18.97 -10.66 23.52
CA ASP A 319 -19.51 -9.80 24.56
C ASP A 319 -19.92 -8.42 24.03
N ASN A 320 -19.43 -8.03 22.89
CA ASN A 320 -19.80 -6.79 22.21
C ASN A 320 -20.83 -7.01 21.09
N LEU A 321 -21.31 -8.23 20.85
CA LEU A 321 -22.41 -8.49 19.94
C LEU A 321 -23.76 -8.49 20.68
N LYS A 322 -24.80 -7.98 20.02
CA LYS A 322 -26.18 -8.25 20.41
C LYS A 322 -26.54 -9.73 20.18
N VAL A 323 -27.66 -10.18 20.73
CA VAL A 323 -28.13 -11.57 20.62
C VAL A 323 -28.17 -12.02 19.16
N ASP A 324 -28.82 -11.25 18.28
CA ASP A 324 -28.94 -11.54 16.84
C ASP A 324 -27.80 -10.95 16.00
N GLY A 325 -26.74 -10.43 16.65
CA GLY A 325 -25.61 -9.79 15.99
C GLY A 325 -24.65 -10.82 15.36
N PHE A 326 -23.88 -10.37 14.37
CA PHE A 326 -22.90 -11.20 13.68
C PHE A 326 -21.57 -10.50 13.45
N ILE A 327 -20.52 -11.31 13.18
CA ILE A 327 -19.20 -10.84 12.81
C ILE A 327 -19.04 -10.99 11.28
N TYR A 328 -18.60 -9.93 10.61
CA TYR A 328 -18.09 -10.01 9.25
C TYR A 328 -16.56 -10.01 9.28
N ASP A 329 -15.98 -11.16 8.99
CA ASP A 329 -14.54 -11.40 9.12
C ASP A 329 -13.84 -11.25 7.77
N VAL A 330 -13.28 -10.06 7.52
CA VAL A 330 -12.54 -9.76 6.27
C VAL A 330 -11.23 -10.54 6.18
N LYS A 331 -10.74 -11.04 7.30
CA LYS A 331 -9.40 -11.65 7.40
C LYS A 331 -9.42 -13.18 7.51
N SER A 332 -10.60 -13.79 7.51
CA SER A 332 -10.78 -15.23 7.75
C SER A 332 -10.02 -15.70 9.00
N TYR A 333 -10.11 -14.92 10.07
CA TYR A 333 -9.50 -15.22 11.37
C TYR A 333 -10.25 -16.33 12.09
N PHE A 334 -11.59 -16.30 11.99
CA PHE A 334 -12.49 -17.27 12.59
C PHE A 334 -12.90 -18.38 11.62
N LYS A 335 -13.31 -19.53 12.17
CA LYS A 335 -14.07 -20.49 11.38
C LYS A 335 -15.50 -19.96 11.17
N PRO A 336 -16.03 -19.95 9.94
CA PRO A 336 -17.40 -19.54 9.67
C PRO A 336 -18.43 -20.36 10.44
N ASN A 337 -19.49 -19.70 10.91
CA ASN A 337 -20.66 -20.35 11.53
C ASN A 337 -21.88 -19.43 11.33
N GLY A 338 -23.02 -19.77 11.94
CA GLY A 338 -24.26 -18.99 11.83
C GLY A 338 -24.14 -17.52 12.21
N ARG A 339 -23.15 -17.15 13.04
CA ARG A 339 -22.89 -15.77 13.50
C ARG A 339 -21.59 -15.16 12.94
N ILE A 340 -20.82 -15.91 12.18
CA ILE A 340 -19.57 -15.45 11.56
C ILE A 340 -19.61 -15.68 10.06
N ILE A 341 -19.48 -14.61 9.31
CA ILE A 341 -19.35 -14.63 7.84
C ILE A 341 -17.91 -14.24 7.51
N SER A 342 -17.23 -15.02 6.70
CA SER A 342 -15.90 -14.70 6.17
C SER A 342 -15.98 -14.19 4.74
N PHE A 343 -14.99 -13.33 4.40
CA PHE A 343 -14.82 -12.85 3.02
C PHE A 343 -14.00 -13.84 2.20
#